data_4b30e43da0652f5554a5bfaa9b937566
#
_entry.id   4b30e43da0652f5554a5bfaa9b937566
#
_cell.length_a   1.000
_cell.length_b   1.000
_cell.length_c   1.000
_cell.angle_alpha   90.00
_cell.angle_beta   90.00
_cell.angle_gamma   90.00
#
_symmetry.space_group_name_H-M   'P 1'
#
loop_
_entity.id
_entity.type
_entity.pdbx_description
1 polymer ?
#
loop_
_entity_poly.entity_id
_entity_poly.type
_entity_poly.pdbx_seq_one_letter_code
_entity_poly.pdbx_strand_id
1 'polypeptide(L)' 'MQATGWGSRALQASAAWVIIFQTRTGGNPEPTADDWDFTHRLVEAGRILGIGVRDHVVVASAERWVSLHRQRRW' A
#
# COMPACT_ATOMS: atom_id res chain seq x y z
N MET A 1 -15.88 -15.30 3.70
CA MET A 1 -16.25 -14.27 4.34
C MET A 1 -17.25 -13.52 3.64
N GLN A 2 -18.06 -13.07 4.11
CA GLN A 2 -18.98 -12.49 3.51
C GLN A 2 -18.60 -11.26 3.39
N ALA A 3 -17.66 -11.11 2.77
CA ALA A 3 -17.08 -9.88 2.60
C ALA A 3 -18.03 -8.87 2.11
N THR A 4 -18.99 -9.25 1.35
CA THR A 4 -19.85 -8.26 0.81
C THR A 4 -20.62 -7.54 1.89
N GLY A 5 -21.32 -8.24 2.69
CA GLY A 5 -22.10 -7.60 3.71
C GLY A 5 -21.25 -7.00 4.79
N TRP A 6 -20.35 -7.80 5.33
CA TRP A 6 -19.55 -7.33 6.42
C TRP A 6 -18.56 -6.28 5.98
N GLY A 7 -17.94 -6.52 4.85
CA GLY A 7 -16.95 -5.58 4.35
C GLY A 7 -17.53 -4.21 4.05
N SER A 8 -18.68 -4.18 3.44
CA SER A 8 -19.31 -2.92 3.14
C SER A 8 -19.62 -2.15 4.39
N ARG A 9 -20.10 -2.86 5.39
CA ARG A 9 -20.43 -2.21 6.58
C ARG A 9 -19.22 -1.65 7.27
N ALA A 10 -18.14 -2.41 7.31
CA ALA A 10 -16.91 -1.98 7.93
C ALA A 10 -16.33 -0.76 7.20
N LEU A 11 -16.36 -0.77 5.87
CA LEU A 11 -15.82 0.34 5.11
C LEU A 11 -16.64 1.61 5.30
N GLN A 12 -17.93 1.48 5.51
CA GLN A 12 -18.75 2.64 5.73
C GLN A 12 -18.59 3.17 7.14
N ALA A 13 -18.36 2.30 8.07
CA ALA A 13 -18.30 2.69 9.46
C ALA A 13 -17.01 3.32 9.88
N SER A 14 -15.93 3.05 9.22
CA SER A 14 -14.66 3.56 9.67
C SER A 14 -13.71 3.77 8.54
N ALA A 15 -12.75 4.61 8.78
CA ALA A 15 -11.72 4.87 7.81
C ALA A 15 -10.68 3.80 7.95
N ALA A 16 -10.81 2.75 7.24
CA ALA A 16 -9.82 1.69 7.25
C ALA A 16 -8.58 2.16 6.50
N TRP A 17 -7.45 1.62 6.87
CA TRP A 17 -6.22 1.92 6.16
C TRP A 17 -5.31 0.71 6.18
N VAL A 18 -4.37 0.67 5.25
CA VAL A 18 -3.45 -0.45 5.13
C VAL A 18 -2.06 0.05 4.82
N ILE A 19 -1.09 -0.78 5.09
CA ILE A 19 0.28 -0.57 4.69
C ILE A 19 0.67 -1.76 3.85
N ILE A 20 1.25 -1.49 2.69
CA ILE A 20 1.66 -2.54 1.78
C ILE A 20 3.13 -2.84 2.02
N PHE A 21 3.49 -4.11 2.13
CA PHE A 21 4.87 -4.48 2.23
C PHE A 21 5.25 -5.32 1.03
N GLN A 22 6.41 -5.06 0.46
CA GLN A 22 6.87 -5.77 -0.69
C GLN A 22 8.31 -6.16 -0.43
N THR A 23 8.66 -7.42 -0.62
CA THR A 23 10.03 -7.84 -0.46
C THR A 23 10.74 -7.82 -1.80
N ARG A 24 12.04 -7.64 -1.76
CA ARG A 24 12.81 -7.58 -2.98
C ARG A 24 14.11 -8.32 -2.77
N THR A 25 14.48 -9.17 -3.71
CA THR A 25 15.77 -9.82 -3.65
C THR A 25 16.82 -8.91 -4.27
N GLY A 26 18.06 -9.14 -4.01
CA GLY A 26 19.11 -8.36 -4.63
C GLY A 26 19.61 -7.17 -3.85
N GLY A 27 19.03 -6.87 -2.74
CA GLY A 27 19.58 -5.88 -1.83
C GLY A 27 19.33 -4.42 -2.16
N ASN A 28 18.62 -4.13 -3.23
CA ASN A 28 18.35 -2.74 -3.59
C ASN A 28 16.87 -2.42 -3.40
N PRO A 29 16.49 -1.67 -2.39
CA PRO A 29 15.10 -1.38 -2.11
C PRO A 29 14.54 -0.18 -2.88
N GLU A 30 15.32 0.44 -3.74
CA GLU A 30 14.83 1.61 -4.44
C GLU A 30 13.64 1.29 -5.32
N PRO A 31 12.59 2.09 -5.23
CA PRO A 31 11.39 1.84 -6.02
C PRO A 31 11.66 2.06 -7.50
N THR A 32 11.06 1.22 -8.32
CA THR A 32 11.14 1.38 -9.77
C THR A 32 9.88 2.08 -10.26
N ALA A 33 9.84 2.41 -11.53
CA ALA A 33 8.66 3.02 -12.12
C ALA A 33 7.46 2.11 -11.96
N ASP A 34 7.66 0.80 -12.08
CA ASP A 34 6.57 -0.16 -11.91
C ASP A 34 6.06 -0.16 -10.48
N ASP A 35 6.94 -0.01 -9.51
CA ASP A 35 6.55 0.06 -8.12
C ASP A 35 5.66 1.26 -7.87
N TRP A 36 6.03 2.41 -8.41
CA TRP A 36 5.24 3.61 -8.26
C TRP A 36 3.89 3.48 -8.96
N ASP A 37 3.86 2.87 -10.13
CA ASP A 37 2.62 2.68 -10.85
C ASP A 37 1.69 1.78 -10.06
N PHE A 38 2.22 0.71 -9.51
CA PHE A 38 1.45 -0.22 -8.71
C PHE A 38 0.88 0.49 -7.48
N THR A 39 1.69 1.31 -6.83
CA THR A 39 1.27 2.04 -5.65
C THR A 39 0.13 3.00 -5.99
N HIS A 40 0.26 3.71 -7.10
CA HIS A 40 -0.77 4.65 -7.49
C HIS A 40 -2.08 3.95 -7.80
N ARG A 41 -2.03 2.76 -8.37
CA ARG A 41 -3.23 1.99 -8.62
C ARG A 41 -3.88 1.53 -7.34
N LEU A 42 -3.08 1.15 -6.35
CA LEU A 42 -3.60 0.74 -5.08
C LEU A 42 -4.24 1.91 -4.33
N VAL A 43 -3.62 3.06 -4.38
CA VAL A 43 -4.15 4.25 -3.74
C VAL A 43 -5.50 4.60 -4.37
N GLU A 44 -5.58 4.51 -5.69
CA GLU A 44 -6.81 4.84 -6.37
C GLU A 44 -7.91 3.84 -6.05
N ALA A 45 -7.57 2.57 -6.04
CA ALA A 45 -8.54 1.53 -5.69
C ALA A 45 -9.01 1.71 -4.25
N GLY A 46 -8.09 2.04 -3.37
CA GLY A 46 -8.42 2.26 -1.98
C GLY A 46 -9.37 3.43 -1.80
N ARG A 47 -9.17 4.48 -2.62
CA ARG A 47 -10.03 5.63 -2.52
C ARG A 47 -11.47 5.26 -2.87
N ILE A 48 -11.65 4.42 -3.86
CA ILE A 48 -12.96 3.97 -4.28
C ILE A 48 -13.61 3.11 -3.20
N LEU A 49 -12.82 2.30 -2.52
CA LEU A 49 -13.32 1.40 -1.51
C LEU A 49 -13.38 2.00 -0.10
N GLY A 50 -12.89 3.20 0.06
CA GLY A 50 -12.86 3.80 1.39
C GLY A 50 -11.72 3.29 2.25
N ILE A 51 -10.66 2.77 1.64
CA ILE A 51 -9.51 2.27 2.37
C ILE A 51 -8.31 3.11 2.00
N GLY A 52 -7.67 3.70 2.99
CA GLY A 52 -6.50 4.52 2.74
C GLY A 52 -5.24 3.69 2.68
N VAL A 53 -4.37 3.95 1.71
CA VAL A 53 -3.07 3.33 1.67
C VAL A 53 -2.13 4.27 2.39
N ARG A 54 -1.70 3.86 3.60
CA ARG A 54 -0.85 4.69 4.40
C ARG A 54 0.56 4.70 3.96
N ASP A 55 1.05 3.60 3.48
CA ASP A 55 2.42 3.50 3.04
C ASP A 55 2.60 2.26 2.18
N HIS A 56 3.69 2.24 1.44
CA HIS A 56 4.10 1.08 0.67
C HIS A 56 5.58 0.98 0.96
N VAL A 57 6.00 -0.07 1.63
CA VAL A 57 7.37 -0.24 2.07
C VAL A 57 8.03 -1.36 1.28
N VAL A 58 9.13 -1.06 0.63
CA VAL A 58 9.90 -2.05 -0.12
C VAL A 58 11.06 -2.46 0.76
N VAL A 59 11.16 -3.74 1.06
CA VAL A 59 12.16 -4.24 1.99
C VAL A 59 13.11 -5.16 1.27
N ALA A 60 14.38 -4.83 1.26
CA ALA A 60 15.41 -5.69 0.71
C ALA A 60 16.08 -6.48 1.83
N SER A 61 16.19 -5.88 3.01
CA SER A 61 16.73 -6.57 4.17
C SER A 61 16.30 -5.78 5.40
N ALA A 62 16.65 -6.25 6.56
CA ALA A 62 16.29 -5.58 7.80
C ALA A 62 16.86 -4.17 7.86
N GLU A 63 18.00 -3.94 7.23
CA GLU A 63 18.60 -2.63 7.25
C GLU A 63 18.35 -1.82 6.00
N ARG A 64 17.80 -2.43 4.97
CA ARG A 64 17.62 -1.74 3.70
C ARG A 64 16.18 -1.78 3.27
N TRP A 65 15.49 -0.71 3.49
CA TRP A 65 14.09 -0.60 3.10
C TRP A 65 13.77 0.85 2.79
N VAL A 66 12.74 1.04 2.00
CA VAL A 66 12.33 2.36 1.56
C VAL A 66 10.83 2.50 1.74
N SER A 67 10.41 3.62 2.33
CA SER A 67 9.02 3.95 2.46
C SER A 67 8.66 4.86 1.29
N LEU A 68 7.75 4.44 0.45
CA LEU A 68 7.36 5.24 -0.69
C LEU A 68 6.59 6.48 -0.26
N HIS A 69 5.86 6.39 0.83
CA HIS A 69 5.11 7.53 1.31
C HIS A 69 6.04 8.65 1.74
N ARG A 70 7.18 8.31 2.32
CA ARG A 70 8.13 9.33 2.70
C ARG A 70 8.65 10.07 1.49
N GLN A 71 8.73 9.40 0.35
CA GLN A 71 9.18 10.06 -0.85
C GLN A 71 8.03 10.81 -1.49
N ARG A 72 6.89 10.69 -0.94
CA ARG A 72 5.77 11.36 -1.23
C ARG A 72 5.30 11.55 -2.42
N ARG A 73 4.82 10.74 -2.99
CA ARG A 73 4.32 10.85 -4.28
C ARG A 73 2.84 10.67 -4.34
N TRP A 74 2.19 10.62 -3.28
CA TRP A 74 0.74 10.57 -3.23
C TRP A 74 0.21 11.17 -1.95
#